data_883b33f4146f9b7b14c290f240503b71
#
_entry.id   883b33f4146f9b7b14c290f240503b71
#
_cell.length_a   1.000
_cell.length_b   1.000
_cell.length_c   1.000
_cell.angle_alpha   90.00
_cell.angle_beta   90.00
_cell.angle_gamma   90.00
#
_symmetry.space_group_name_H-M   'P 1'
#
loop_
_entity.id
_entity.type
_entity.pdbx_description
1 polymer ?
#
loop_
_entity_poly.entity_id
_entity_poly.type
_entity_poly.pdbx_seq_one_letter_code
_entity_poly.pdbx_strand_id
1 'polypeptide(L)'
;METLIYKRGEIYLASLDPVVGSEQGGIRPVLIIQNNTGNRFSPTVIVAVITTKRNPHQPTHVKLGAQFGLPENSILEAEQTRTLDKARLQYRLGQVSRDIMREIDHALKVSFALLDNEPNRIVLCPRCAAAFYESSAYYIKRVDQYQTVRAKCDYCNMHFGYDYWLTDRKKQHRG
;
A
#
# COMPACT_ATOMS: atom_id res chain seq x y z
N MET A 1 27.46 2.60 19.20
CA MET A 1 26.25 1.79 18.94
C MET A 1 25.67 2.26 17.61
N GLU A 2 25.75 1.44 16.56
CA GLU A 2 25.06 1.75 15.30
C GLU A 2 23.56 1.79 15.56
N THR A 3 22.94 2.92 15.27
CA THR A 3 21.49 3.05 15.37
C THR A 3 20.87 2.21 14.26
N LEU A 4 20.24 1.10 14.61
CA LEU A 4 19.51 0.26 13.68
C LEU A 4 18.44 1.13 12.98
N ILE A 5 18.60 1.33 11.67
CA ILE A 5 17.67 2.12 10.85
C ILE A 5 16.64 1.15 10.23
N TYR A 6 15.45 1.09 10.80
CA TYR A 6 14.35 0.32 10.26
C TYR A 6 13.76 1.01 9.03
N LYS A 7 13.46 0.24 7.96
CA LYS A 7 12.92 0.80 6.71
C LYS A 7 11.57 0.16 6.37
N ARG A 8 10.68 0.96 5.78
CA ARG A 8 9.45 0.47 5.19
C ARG A 8 9.74 -0.63 4.17
N GLY A 9 8.97 -1.71 4.23
CA GLY A 9 9.13 -2.87 3.36
C GLY A 9 10.12 -3.92 3.86
N GLU A 10 10.82 -3.68 4.98
CA GLU A 10 11.65 -4.70 5.61
C GLU A 10 10.80 -5.67 6.44
N ILE A 11 11.21 -6.93 6.46
CA ILE A 11 10.59 -8.02 7.21
C ILE A 11 11.47 -8.37 8.38
N TYR A 12 10.86 -8.41 9.56
CA TYR A 12 11.51 -8.80 10.81
C TYR A 12 10.76 -9.94 11.48
N LEU A 13 11.48 -10.79 12.20
CA LEU A 13 10.87 -11.65 13.21
C LEU A 13 10.56 -10.79 14.44
N ALA A 14 9.35 -10.91 14.98
CA ALA A 14 8.90 -10.11 16.12
C ALA A 14 8.10 -10.92 17.14
N SER A 15 8.19 -10.52 18.40
CA SER A 15 7.33 -11.03 19.48
C SER A 15 6.05 -10.20 19.55
N LEU A 16 4.91 -10.85 19.32
CA LEU A 16 3.60 -10.22 19.27
C LEU A 16 2.81 -10.28 20.57
N ASP A 17 3.16 -11.22 21.48
CA ASP A 17 2.44 -11.39 22.74
C ASP A 17 2.65 -10.21 23.71
N PRO A 18 1.65 -9.91 24.55
CA PRO A 18 0.37 -10.58 24.70
C PRO A 18 -0.65 -10.18 23.61
N VAL A 19 -1.57 -11.08 23.30
CA VAL A 19 -2.68 -10.89 22.35
C VAL A 19 -4.00 -11.34 22.95
N VAL A 20 -5.13 -10.92 22.35
CA VAL A 20 -6.48 -11.28 22.80
C VAL A 20 -7.28 -11.85 21.62
N GLY A 21 -7.99 -12.95 21.86
CA GLY A 21 -8.93 -13.54 20.93
C GLY A 21 -8.28 -14.00 19.62
N SER A 22 -8.72 -13.43 18.49
CA SER A 22 -8.26 -13.80 17.15
C SER A 22 -7.05 -13.00 16.64
N GLU A 23 -6.44 -12.17 17.50
CA GLU A 23 -5.20 -11.48 17.13
C GLU A 23 -4.08 -12.49 16.86
N GLN A 24 -3.24 -12.16 15.88
CA GLN A 24 -2.07 -12.99 15.59
C GLN A 24 -1.00 -12.80 16.68
N GLY A 25 -0.70 -13.88 17.43
CA GLY A 25 0.25 -13.88 18.55
C GLY A 25 1.49 -14.74 18.30
N GLY A 26 2.34 -14.82 19.33
CA GLY A 26 3.60 -15.57 19.32
C GLY A 26 4.73 -14.82 18.60
N ILE A 27 5.77 -15.57 18.24
CA ILE A 27 6.89 -15.06 17.45
C ILE A 27 6.59 -15.27 15.98
N ARG A 28 6.50 -14.18 15.20
CA ARG A 28 6.09 -14.22 13.78
C ARG A 28 6.85 -13.22 12.94
N PRO A 29 6.95 -13.47 11.63
CA PRO A 29 7.38 -12.46 10.69
C PRO A 29 6.36 -11.31 10.63
N VAL A 30 6.87 -10.10 10.57
CA VAL A 30 6.09 -8.86 10.38
C VAL A 30 6.76 -7.99 9.32
N LEU A 31 5.95 -7.27 8.54
CA LEU A 31 6.44 -6.28 7.58
C LEU A 31 6.30 -4.89 8.18
N ILE A 32 7.35 -4.08 8.11
CA ILE A 32 7.28 -2.66 8.49
C ILE A 32 6.54 -1.88 7.41
N ILE A 33 5.39 -1.32 7.79
CA ILE A 33 4.53 -0.53 6.90
C ILE A 33 4.57 0.97 7.23
N GLN A 34 5.12 1.37 8.36
CA GLN A 34 5.32 2.76 8.74
C GLN A 34 6.29 3.44 7.78
N ASN A 35 6.09 4.74 7.48
CA ASN A 35 7.00 5.52 6.66
C ASN A 35 8.38 5.69 7.33
N ASN A 36 9.40 5.97 6.51
CA ASN A 36 10.79 6.02 7.00
C ASN A 36 11.07 7.19 7.94
N THR A 37 10.31 8.29 7.85
CA THR A 37 10.42 9.40 8.80
C THR A 37 9.96 8.97 10.19
N GLY A 38 8.78 8.32 10.26
CA GLY A 38 8.29 7.74 11.50
C GLY A 38 9.24 6.67 12.05
N ASN A 39 9.76 5.79 11.18
CA ASN A 39 10.73 4.77 11.58
C ASN A 39 12.01 5.36 12.21
N ARG A 40 12.43 6.53 11.73
CA ARG A 40 13.64 7.20 12.26
C ARG A 40 13.41 7.83 13.63
N PHE A 41 12.28 8.48 13.83
CA PHE A 41 12.07 9.34 15.01
C PHE A 41 11.19 8.73 16.10
N SER A 42 10.33 7.75 15.78
CA SER A 42 9.51 7.07 16.77
C SER A 42 10.25 5.92 17.48
N PRO A 43 10.02 5.66 18.76
CA PRO A 43 10.46 4.44 19.43
C PRO A 43 9.71 3.20 18.96
N THR A 44 8.58 3.37 18.26
CA THR A 44 7.71 2.31 17.75
C THR A 44 7.71 2.24 16.22
N VAL A 45 7.23 1.13 15.69
CA VAL A 45 6.95 0.90 14.28
C VAL A 45 5.52 0.40 14.09
N ILE A 46 4.91 0.73 12.95
CA ILE A 46 3.66 0.10 12.53
C ILE A 46 4.01 -1.05 11.60
N VAL A 47 3.45 -2.22 11.89
CA VAL A 47 3.70 -3.45 11.14
C VAL A 47 2.41 -4.12 10.68
N ALA A 48 2.48 -4.92 9.63
CA ALA A 48 1.47 -5.89 9.23
C ALA A 48 2.00 -7.30 9.48
N VAL A 49 1.14 -8.19 9.99
CA VAL A 49 1.55 -9.54 10.39
C VAL A 49 1.60 -10.46 9.17
N ILE A 50 2.57 -11.37 9.16
CA ILE A 50 2.74 -12.40 8.15
C ILE A 50 2.47 -13.76 8.78
N THR A 51 1.65 -14.57 8.11
CA THR A 51 1.24 -15.90 8.57
C THR A 51 1.39 -16.94 7.47
N THR A 52 1.50 -18.20 7.84
CA THR A 52 1.44 -19.37 6.92
C THR A 52 0.08 -20.08 6.94
N LYS A 53 -0.87 -19.62 7.76
CA LYS A 53 -2.22 -20.18 7.81
C LYS A 53 -2.92 -19.91 6.47
N ARG A 54 -3.39 -20.98 5.84
CA ARG A 54 -4.17 -20.91 4.60
C ARG A 54 -5.54 -20.31 4.91
N ASN A 55 -5.73 -19.05 4.59
CA ASN A 55 -7.08 -18.49 4.44
C ASN A 55 -7.19 -17.94 3.02
N PRO A 56 -8.13 -18.43 2.21
CA PRO A 56 -8.16 -18.07 0.80
C PRO A 56 -8.77 -16.68 0.59
N HIS A 57 -8.08 -15.86 -0.18
CA HIS A 57 -8.63 -14.80 -1.03
C HIS A 57 -9.45 -13.71 -0.37
N GLN A 58 -8.91 -13.07 0.67
CA GLN A 58 -9.41 -11.75 1.06
C GLN A 58 -8.66 -10.66 0.29
N PRO A 59 -9.32 -9.55 -0.09
CA PRO A 59 -8.68 -8.43 -0.80
C PRO A 59 -7.62 -7.71 0.05
N THR A 60 -7.58 -8.00 1.36
CA THR A 60 -6.59 -7.50 2.32
C THR A 60 -5.37 -8.42 2.46
N HIS A 61 -5.35 -9.56 1.76
CA HIS A 61 -4.27 -10.53 1.82
C HIS A 61 -3.33 -10.41 0.63
N VAL A 62 -2.02 -10.38 0.90
CA VAL A 62 -0.97 -10.37 -0.13
C VAL A 62 -0.09 -11.59 0.03
N LYS A 63 0.05 -12.38 -1.05
CA LYS A 63 0.93 -13.55 -1.07
C LYS A 63 2.39 -13.12 -1.10
N LEU A 64 3.18 -13.68 -0.22
CA LEU A 64 4.63 -13.51 -0.15
C LEU A 64 5.31 -14.85 -0.42
N GLY A 65 6.37 -14.83 -1.21
CA GLY A 65 7.13 -16.04 -1.54
C GLY A 65 8.38 -16.23 -0.67
N ALA A 66 8.99 -17.41 -0.77
CA ALA A 66 10.25 -17.77 -0.10
C ALA A 66 11.42 -16.79 -0.41
N GLN A 67 11.35 -16.11 -1.54
CA GLN A 67 12.35 -15.10 -1.97
C GLN A 67 12.57 -13.94 -0.99
N PHE A 68 11.68 -13.76 -0.01
CA PHE A 68 11.80 -12.71 1.02
C PHE A 68 12.30 -13.23 2.36
N GLY A 69 12.89 -14.43 2.41
CA GLY A 69 13.34 -15.08 3.64
C GLY A 69 12.19 -15.69 4.47
N LEU A 70 11.05 -15.94 3.82
CA LEU A 70 9.84 -16.48 4.44
C LEU A 70 9.55 -17.90 3.97
N PRO A 71 8.74 -18.69 4.69
CA PRO A 71 8.16 -19.92 4.17
C PRO A 71 7.33 -19.67 2.89
N GLU A 72 7.32 -20.67 1.98
CA GLU A 72 6.77 -20.55 0.61
C GLU A 72 5.30 -20.09 0.55
N ASN A 73 4.49 -20.44 1.54
CA ASN A 73 3.06 -20.13 1.59
C ASN A 73 2.73 -18.96 2.52
N SER A 74 3.64 -18.03 2.69
CA SER A 74 3.41 -16.87 3.57
C SER A 74 2.43 -15.89 2.95
N ILE A 75 1.54 -15.35 3.80
CA ILE A 75 0.52 -14.36 3.48
C ILE A 75 0.67 -13.19 4.46
N LEU A 76 0.70 -11.97 3.94
CA LEU A 76 0.55 -10.76 4.74
C LEU A 76 -0.94 -10.47 4.91
N GLU A 77 -1.37 -10.22 6.14
CA GLU A 77 -2.73 -9.85 6.50
C GLU A 77 -2.78 -8.35 6.82
N ALA A 78 -3.30 -7.53 5.89
CA ALA A 78 -3.32 -6.07 6.05
C ALA A 78 -4.31 -5.60 7.13
N GLU A 79 -5.29 -6.42 7.50
CA GLU A 79 -6.19 -6.18 8.63
C GLU A 79 -5.56 -6.46 9.99
N GLN A 80 -4.47 -7.23 10.03
CA GLN A 80 -3.68 -7.52 11.24
C GLN A 80 -2.52 -6.52 11.40
N THR A 81 -2.81 -5.23 11.26
CA THR A 81 -1.82 -4.18 11.51
C THR A 81 -1.79 -3.79 12.98
N ARG A 82 -0.59 -3.52 13.48
CA ARG A 82 -0.41 -3.07 14.86
C ARG A 82 0.84 -2.24 15.06
N THR A 83 0.88 -1.48 16.13
CA THR A 83 2.07 -0.78 16.59
C THR A 83 2.87 -1.68 17.53
N LEU A 84 4.18 -1.77 17.26
CA LEU A 84 5.14 -2.50 18.11
C LEU A 84 6.25 -1.56 18.57
N ASP A 85 6.68 -1.72 19.81
CA ASP A 85 7.96 -1.19 20.25
C ASP A 85 9.10 -1.85 19.46
N LYS A 86 10.11 -1.08 19.07
CA LYS A 86 11.26 -1.59 18.32
C LYS A 86 12.01 -2.71 19.04
N ALA A 87 11.98 -2.74 20.38
CA ALA A 87 12.58 -3.81 21.18
C ALA A 87 11.92 -5.18 20.95
N ARG A 88 10.71 -5.23 20.39
CA ARG A 88 10.02 -6.48 20.03
C ARG A 88 10.52 -7.07 18.69
N LEU A 89 11.21 -6.29 17.87
CA LEU A 89 11.83 -6.75 16.62
C LEU A 89 13.14 -7.47 16.95
N GLN A 90 13.24 -8.73 16.53
CA GLN A 90 14.40 -9.57 16.85
C GLN A 90 15.47 -9.44 15.76
N TYR A 91 15.27 -10.01 14.59
CA TYR A 91 16.22 -9.93 13.49
C TYR A 91 15.51 -9.78 12.14
N ARG A 92 16.22 -9.18 11.21
CA ARG A 92 15.74 -8.93 9.84
C ARG A 92 15.78 -10.23 9.04
N LEU A 93 14.64 -10.57 8.42
CA LEU A 93 14.50 -11.73 7.53
C LEU A 93 14.76 -11.36 6.07
N GLY A 94 14.25 -10.20 5.62
CA GLY A 94 14.34 -9.80 4.23
C GLY A 94 13.72 -8.45 3.96
N GLN A 95 13.42 -8.20 2.69
CA GLN A 95 12.75 -6.98 2.23
C GLN A 95 11.93 -7.31 0.99
N VAL A 96 10.69 -6.82 0.93
CA VAL A 96 9.84 -6.98 -0.25
C VAL A 96 10.28 -6.06 -1.40
N SER A 97 9.99 -6.49 -2.63
CA SER A 97 10.20 -5.67 -3.82
C SER A 97 9.25 -4.47 -3.85
N ARG A 98 9.54 -3.49 -4.71
CA ARG A 98 8.65 -2.34 -4.92
C ARG A 98 7.28 -2.74 -5.44
N ASP A 99 7.20 -3.77 -6.27
CA ASP A 99 5.94 -4.23 -6.85
C ASP A 99 5.06 -4.88 -5.79
N ILE A 100 5.62 -5.77 -4.98
CA ILE A 100 4.91 -6.35 -3.82
C ILE A 100 4.52 -5.25 -2.82
N MET A 101 5.35 -4.24 -2.61
CA MET A 101 4.98 -3.12 -1.73
C MET A 101 3.76 -2.34 -2.25
N ARG A 102 3.60 -2.19 -3.58
CA ARG A 102 2.38 -1.57 -4.16
C ARG A 102 1.14 -2.43 -3.93
N GLU A 103 1.25 -3.76 -4.04
CA GLU A 103 0.13 -4.67 -3.70
C GLU A 103 -0.25 -4.56 -2.22
N ILE A 104 0.75 -4.47 -1.34
CA ILE A 104 0.52 -4.27 0.10
C ILE A 104 -0.12 -2.92 0.37
N ASP A 105 0.33 -1.84 -0.28
CA ASP A 105 -0.27 -0.51 -0.15
C ASP A 105 -1.74 -0.51 -0.59
N HIS A 106 -2.08 -1.23 -1.65
CA HIS A 106 -3.46 -1.42 -2.07
C HIS A 106 -4.27 -2.20 -1.03
N ALA A 107 -3.76 -3.32 -0.52
CA ALA A 107 -4.42 -4.12 0.51
C ALA A 107 -4.67 -3.31 1.81
N LEU A 108 -3.71 -2.48 2.21
CA LEU A 108 -3.87 -1.56 3.35
C LEU A 108 -4.97 -0.52 3.08
N LYS A 109 -5.03 0.07 1.88
CA LYS A 109 -6.10 1.00 1.50
C LYS A 109 -7.48 0.32 1.56
N VAL A 110 -7.58 -0.93 1.09
CA VAL A 110 -8.81 -1.73 1.23
C VAL A 110 -9.18 -1.92 2.70
N SER A 111 -8.21 -2.37 3.53
CA SER A 111 -8.41 -2.65 4.94
C SER A 111 -8.88 -1.44 5.74
N PHE A 112 -8.38 -0.24 5.40
CA PHE A 112 -8.73 1.02 6.06
C PHE A 112 -9.87 1.79 5.37
N ALA A 113 -10.53 1.20 4.36
CA ALA A 113 -11.58 1.85 3.56
C ALA A 113 -11.13 3.19 2.93
N LEU A 114 -9.87 3.26 2.49
CA LEU A 114 -9.30 4.47 1.88
C LEU A 114 -9.48 4.51 0.35
N LEU A 115 -10.01 3.44 -0.24
CA LEU A 115 -10.21 3.37 -1.71
C LEU A 115 -11.38 4.22 -2.18
N ASP A 116 -12.40 4.40 -1.35
CA ASP A 116 -13.64 5.09 -1.75
C ASP A 116 -13.47 6.60 -1.93
N ASN A 117 -12.36 7.16 -1.46
CA ASN A 117 -12.08 8.60 -1.52
C ASN A 117 -10.97 8.98 -2.53
N GLU A 118 -10.32 8.03 -3.18
CA GLU A 118 -9.40 8.38 -4.27
C GLU A 118 -10.20 8.53 -5.57
N PRO A 119 -10.27 9.72 -6.16
CA PRO A 119 -10.82 9.86 -7.50
C PRO A 119 -10.02 8.97 -8.45
N ASN A 120 -10.69 8.32 -9.40
CA ASN A 120 -10.03 7.46 -10.37
C ASN A 120 -8.91 8.24 -11.08
N ARG A 121 -7.67 7.71 -11.00
CA ARG A 121 -6.54 8.30 -11.70
C ARG A 121 -6.50 7.76 -13.12
N ILE A 122 -6.39 8.67 -14.09
CA ILE A 122 -6.32 8.34 -15.52
C ILE A 122 -5.21 9.17 -16.18
N VAL A 123 -4.48 8.58 -17.09
CA VAL A 123 -3.50 9.29 -17.93
C VAL A 123 -4.22 9.77 -19.19
N LEU A 124 -4.20 11.09 -19.42
CA LEU A 124 -4.78 11.68 -20.63
C LEU A 124 -3.75 12.52 -21.38
N CYS A 125 -3.65 12.31 -22.67
CA CYS A 125 -2.96 13.24 -23.55
C CYS A 125 -3.75 14.56 -23.67
N PRO A 126 -3.12 15.68 -24.10
CA PRO A 126 -3.81 16.98 -24.14
C PRO A 126 -5.11 16.97 -24.95
N ARG A 127 -5.14 16.22 -26.07
CA ARG A 127 -6.34 16.09 -26.92
C ARG A 127 -7.48 15.36 -26.20
N CYS A 128 -7.18 14.26 -25.52
CA CYS A 128 -8.20 13.51 -24.75
C CYS A 128 -8.63 14.29 -23.51
N ALA A 129 -7.72 14.96 -22.81
CA ALA A 129 -8.05 15.80 -21.68
C ALA A 129 -9.03 16.92 -22.05
N ALA A 130 -8.87 17.57 -23.21
CA ALA A 130 -9.82 18.57 -23.69
C ALA A 130 -11.25 18.01 -23.77
N ALA A 131 -11.41 16.81 -24.37
CA ALA A 131 -12.73 16.16 -24.46
C ALA A 131 -13.32 15.82 -23.07
N PHE A 132 -12.49 15.46 -22.10
CA PHE A 132 -12.94 15.20 -20.73
C PHE A 132 -13.33 16.49 -19.98
N TYR A 133 -12.66 17.63 -20.23
CA TYR A 133 -13.04 18.93 -19.66
C TYR A 133 -14.44 19.39 -20.15
N GLU A 134 -14.80 19.06 -21.38
CA GLU A 134 -16.10 19.38 -21.99
C GLU A 134 -17.18 18.36 -21.59
N SER A 135 -16.82 17.25 -20.93
CA SER A 135 -17.75 16.19 -20.57
C SER A 135 -18.77 16.63 -19.52
N SER A 136 -20.05 16.34 -19.75
CA SER A 136 -21.10 16.49 -18.75
C SER A 136 -21.12 15.36 -17.70
N ALA A 137 -20.46 14.22 -18.00
CA ALA A 137 -20.45 13.03 -17.15
C ALA A 137 -19.32 13.03 -16.13
N TYR A 138 -18.17 13.63 -16.49
CA TYR A 138 -16.96 13.56 -15.69
C TYR A 138 -16.37 14.93 -15.40
N TYR A 139 -15.67 15.01 -14.29
CA TYR A 139 -14.79 16.12 -13.95
C TYR A 139 -13.36 15.58 -13.86
N ILE A 140 -12.40 16.27 -14.47
CA ILE A 140 -10.97 15.93 -14.36
C ILE A 140 -10.17 17.08 -13.77
N LYS A 141 -9.14 16.73 -13.00
CA LYS A 141 -8.18 17.68 -12.42
C LYS A 141 -6.77 17.09 -12.52
N ARG A 142 -5.79 17.88 -12.95
CA ARG A 142 -4.37 17.45 -12.93
C ARG A 142 -3.97 16.99 -11.53
N VAL A 143 -3.31 15.81 -11.46
CA VAL A 143 -2.77 15.27 -10.20
C VAL A 143 -1.62 16.16 -9.72
N ASP A 144 -0.70 16.48 -10.63
CA ASP A 144 0.43 17.37 -10.41
C ASP A 144 0.58 18.33 -11.60
N GLN A 145 0.53 19.63 -11.32
CA GLN A 145 0.68 20.68 -12.34
C GLN A 145 2.09 20.74 -12.93
N TYR A 146 3.09 20.30 -12.15
CA TYR A 146 4.51 20.34 -12.51
C TYR A 146 5.04 19.00 -13.01
N GLN A 147 4.17 18.01 -13.21
CA GLN A 147 4.55 16.70 -13.73
C GLN A 147 5.29 16.84 -15.06
N THR A 148 6.54 16.35 -15.09
CA THR A 148 7.39 16.33 -16.29
C THR A 148 7.36 14.99 -17.01
N VAL A 149 7.16 13.89 -16.27
CA VAL A 149 7.11 12.54 -16.83
C VAL A 149 5.73 12.29 -17.42
N ARG A 150 5.71 11.86 -18.69
CA ARG A 150 4.47 11.52 -19.41
C ARG A 150 4.34 10.00 -19.52
N ALA A 151 3.12 9.51 -19.40
CA ALA A 151 2.78 8.12 -19.61
C ALA A 151 1.85 7.97 -20.83
N LYS A 152 1.66 6.75 -21.32
CA LYS A 152 0.77 6.46 -22.44
C LYS A 152 -0.68 6.77 -22.03
N CYS A 153 -1.42 7.46 -22.90
CA CYS A 153 -2.79 7.85 -22.64
C CYS A 153 -3.71 6.64 -22.53
N ASP A 154 -4.43 6.49 -21.42
CA ASP A 154 -5.34 5.36 -21.16
C ASP A 154 -6.57 5.38 -22.07
N TYR A 155 -6.95 6.55 -22.61
CA TYR A 155 -8.13 6.69 -23.44
C TYR A 155 -7.86 6.37 -24.92
N CYS A 156 -6.89 7.04 -25.55
CA CYS A 156 -6.62 6.82 -26.98
C CYS A 156 -5.52 5.79 -27.26
N ASN A 157 -4.73 5.45 -26.25
CA ASN A 157 -3.63 4.51 -26.33
C ASN A 157 -2.57 4.81 -27.40
N MET A 158 -2.55 6.04 -27.96
CA MET A 158 -1.65 6.47 -29.04
C MET A 158 -0.67 7.54 -28.60
N HIS A 159 -1.08 8.50 -27.79
CA HIS A 159 -0.28 9.65 -27.40
C HIS A 159 0.15 9.56 -25.92
N PHE A 160 1.18 10.31 -25.56
CA PHE A 160 1.62 10.46 -24.17
C PHE A 160 0.98 11.67 -23.53
N GLY A 161 0.65 11.54 -22.25
CA GLY A 161 -0.05 12.55 -21.48
C GLY A 161 0.34 12.58 -20.01
N TYR A 162 -0.51 13.18 -19.23
CA TYR A 162 -0.31 13.46 -17.82
C TYR A 162 -1.40 12.82 -16.98
N ASP A 163 -1.15 12.71 -15.69
CA ASP A 163 -2.09 12.15 -14.71
C ASP A 163 -3.18 13.13 -14.34
N TYR A 164 -4.41 12.64 -14.34
CA TYR A 164 -5.61 13.38 -13.93
C TYR A 164 -6.40 12.56 -12.91
N TRP A 165 -6.98 13.25 -11.95
CA TRP A 165 -8.07 12.72 -11.15
C TRP A 165 -9.36 12.76 -11.98
N LEU A 166 -10.07 11.63 -12.05
CA LEU A 166 -11.35 11.49 -12.75
C LEU A 166 -12.47 11.31 -11.71
N THR A 167 -13.44 12.19 -11.70
CA THR A 167 -14.60 12.13 -10.79
C THR A 167 -15.88 12.09 -11.59
N ASP A 168 -16.80 11.19 -11.24
CA ASP A 168 -18.14 11.12 -11.82
C ASP A 168 -19.00 12.26 -11.24
N ARG A 169 -19.54 13.14 -12.09
CA ARG A 169 -20.39 14.26 -11.66
C ARG A 169 -21.67 13.83 -10.95
N LYS A 170 -22.19 12.62 -11.25
CA LYS A 170 -23.38 12.08 -10.58
C LYS A 170 -23.14 11.62 -9.14
N LYS A 171 -21.89 11.28 -8.78
CA LYS A 171 -21.55 10.87 -7.42
C LYS A 171 -21.37 12.04 -6.44
N GLN A 172 -21.14 13.27 -6.93
CA GLN A 172 -20.96 14.45 -6.07
C GLN A 172 -22.28 14.97 -5.43
N HIS A 173 -23.45 14.54 -5.91
CA HIS A 173 -24.74 14.98 -5.39
C HIS A 173 -25.41 14.02 -4.40
N ARG A 174 -24.67 13.00 -3.89
CA ARG A 174 -25.19 12.02 -2.93
C ARG A 174 -24.43 12.05 -1.58
N GLY A 175 -23.84 13.19 -1.22
CA GLY A 175 -23.24 13.44 0.08
C GLY A 175 -24.07 14.42 0.90
#